data_34b875055fedb802406fdc980a169cd3
#
_entry.id   34b875055fedb802406fdc980a169cd3
#
_cell.length_a   1.000
_cell.length_b   1.000
_cell.length_c   1.000
_cell.angle_alpha   90.00
_cell.angle_beta   90.00
_cell.angle_gamma   90.00
#
_symmetry.space_group_name_H-M   'P 1'
#
loop_
_entity.id
_entity.type
_entity.pdbx_description
1 polymer ?
#
loop_
_entity_poly.entity_id
_entity_poly.type
_entity_poly.pdbx_seq_one_letter_code
_entity_poly.pdbx_strand_id
1 'polypeptide(L)'
;MICKVCNEEINEFNILDPIGVNKHSLCNKCFNKFNVILEKNKINGIKSFSIYSYDGLIKELIYQFKGLYDYELKDVFLEYFLDELEFKYIGYTITFAPSSKEDDNKRGYNHVEEIFACLPNKKVKLFLKKDSYKQSEIKYKNRDKIIDHIALIKENIKGIKRVLIVDDVLTSGSTLKACASLLYKEGIKDIQFLTISKVVENNRNNVVDN
;
A
#
# COMPACT_ATOMS: atom_id res chain seq x y z
N MET A 1 -3.46 23.97 -12.20
CA MET A 1 -3.64 22.49 -12.26
C MET A 1 -5.02 22.16 -11.69
N ILE A 2 -5.63 21.04 -12.10
CA ILE A 2 -6.96 20.62 -11.60
C ILE A 2 -6.76 19.51 -10.55
N CYS A 3 -7.44 19.61 -9.42
CA CYS A 3 -7.45 18.59 -8.38
C CYS A 3 -8.15 17.32 -8.88
N LYS A 4 -7.48 16.17 -8.82
CA LYS A 4 -8.02 14.89 -9.30
C LYS A 4 -9.18 14.35 -8.45
N VAL A 5 -9.48 14.98 -7.31
CA VAL A 5 -10.55 14.54 -6.39
C VAL A 5 -11.80 15.42 -6.48
N CYS A 6 -11.66 16.76 -6.49
CA CYS A 6 -12.82 17.65 -6.54
C CYS A 6 -12.99 18.39 -7.87
N ASN A 7 -12.08 18.20 -8.82
CA ASN A 7 -12.04 18.90 -10.12
C ASN A 7 -11.97 20.43 -10.03
N GLU A 8 -11.67 20.99 -8.86
CA GLU A 8 -11.43 22.43 -8.69
C GLU A 8 -10.00 22.78 -9.13
N GLU A 9 -9.80 24.02 -9.58
CA GLU A 9 -8.49 24.51 -9.91
C GLU A 9 -7.61 24.67 -8.68
N ILE A 10 -6.38 24.14 -8.71
CA ILE A 10 -5.41 24.29 -7.63
C ILE A 10 -4.66 25.60 -7.84
N ASN A 11 -5.07 26.65 -7.12
CA ASN A 11 -4.51 27.99 -7.14
C ASN A 11 -3.62 28.26 -5.91
N GLU A 12 -2.98 27.22 -5.36
CA GLU A 12 -2.20 27.35 -4.14
C GLU A 12 -0.80 27.89 -4.48
N PHE A 13 -0.57 29.15 -4.07
CA PHE A 13 0.77 29.73 -4.07
C PHE A 13 1.52 29.18 -2.86
N ASN A 14 2.45 28.27 -3.10
CA ASN A 14 3.32 27.76 -2.04
C ASN A 14 4.57 28.65 -1.95
N ILE A 15 4.71 29.38 -0.83
CA ILE A 15 5.89 30.25 -0.58
C ILE A 15 7.19 29.46 -0.64
N LEU A 16 7.16 28.15 -0.36
CA LEU A 16 8.33 27.25 -0.40
C LEU A 16 8.58 26.66 -1.80
N ASP A 17 7.63 26.83 -2.73
CA ASP A 17 7.75 26.42 -4.12
C ASP A 17 7.31 27.53 -5.08
N PRO A 18 8.04 28.67 -5.13
CA PRO A 18 7.66 29.83 -5.93
C PRO A 18 7.74 29.55 -7.45
N ILE A 19 8.37 28.44 -7.87
CA ILE A 19 8.55 28.06 -9.28
C ILE A 19 7.51 26.98 -9.69
N GLY A 20 6.69 26.48 -8.76
CA GLY A 20 5.65 25.47 -9.05
C GLY A 20 6.22 24.12 -9.51
N VAL A 21 7.36 23.73 -8.98
CA VAL A 21 8.03 22.45 -9.32
C VAL A 21 7.25 21.26 -8.75
N ASN A 22 6.67 21.45 -7.57
CA ASN A 22 5.85 20.43 -6.91
C ASN A 22 4.39 20.57 -7.36
N LYS A 23 4.07 20.00 -8.50
CA LYS A 23 2.71 19.98 -9.02
C LYS A 23 1.90 18.90 -8.28
N HIS A 24 1.17 19.30 -7.24
CA HIS A 24 0.25 18.39 -6.55
C HIS A 24 -0.97 18.07 -7.42
N SER A 25 -1.34 16.82 -7.47
CA SER A 25 -2.57 16.34 -8.12
C SER A 25 -3.79 16.46 -7.21
N LEU A 26 -3.57 16.79 -5.93
CA LEU A 26 -4.57 16.92 -4.87
C LEU A 26 -4.47 18.32 -4.23
N CYS A 27 -5.59 19.04 -4.11
CA CYS A 27 -5.62 20.32 -3.39
C CYS A 27 -5.61 20.12 -1.86
N ASN A 28 -5.14 21.12 -1.11
CA ASN A 28 -5.11 21.09 0.36
C ASN A 28 -6.49 20.84 0.98
N LYS A 29 -7.56 21.40 0.39
CA LYS A 29 -8.94 21.19 0.84
C LYS A 29 -9.36 19.72 0.81
N CYS A 30 -8.93 18.97 -0.23
CA CYS A 30 -9.17 17.52 -0.31
C CYS A 30 -8.22 16.74 0.58
N PHE A 31 -6.94 17.12 0.64
CA PHE A 31 -5.97 16.49 1.53
C PHE A 31 -6.38 16.59 3.00
N ASN A 32 -6.88 17.73 3.45
CA ASN A 32 -7.35 17.92 4.83
C ASN A 32 -8.57 17.05 5.23
N LYS A 33 -9.19 16.35 4.27
CA LYS A 33 -10.24 15.37 4.55
C LYS A 33 -9.66 13.96 4.81
N PHE A 34 -8.37 13.75 4.58
CA PHE A 34 -7.72 12.49 4.89
C PHE A 34 -7.42 12.39 6.39
N ASN A 35 -7.73 11.26 6.97
CA ASN A 35 -7.33 10.96 8.34
C ASN A 35 -5.91 10.43 8.36
N VAL A 36 -4.93 11.36 8.46
CA VAL A 36 -3.49 11.06 8.48
C VAL A 36 -3.11 10.53 9.86
N ILE A 37 -2.58 9.30 9.94
CA ILE A 37 -2.20 8.66 11.21
C ILE A 37 -0.69 8.50 11.37
N LEU A 38 0.07 8.34 10.29
CA LEU A 38 1.53 8.08 10.28
C LEU A 38 1.94 7.01 11.32
N GLU A 39 1.18 5.94 11.38
CA GLU A 39 1.30 4.94 12.44
C GLU A 39 2.51 4.03 12.23
N LYS A 40 3.41 4.02 13.22
CA LYS A 40 4.54 3.09 13.33
C LYS A 40 4.14 1.94 14.23
N ASN A 41 4.16 0.72 13.71
CA ASN A 41 3.78 -0.49 14.44
C ASN A 41 4.77 -1.63 14.15
N LYS A 42 4.54 -2.80 14.77
CA LYS A 42 5.24 -4.03 14.44
C LYS A 42 4.23 -5.15 14.20
N ILE A 43 4.43 -5.88 13.09
CA ILE A 43 3.65 -7.05 12.73
C ILE A 43 4.60 -8.25 12.81
N ASN A 44 4.42 -9.13 13.80
CA ASN A 44 5.35 -10.23 14.11
C ASN A 44 6.82 -9.76 14.24
N GLY A 45 7.06 -8.63 14.93
CA GLY A 45 8.40 -8.07 15.11
C GLY A 45 8.93 -7.24 13.94
N ILE A 46 8.32 -7.31 12.76
CA ILE A 46 8.72 -6.55 11.57
C ILE A 46 8.11 -5.15 11.64
N LYS A 47 8.95 -4.11 11.44
CA LYS A 47 8.50 -2.72 11.41
C LYS A 47 7.48 -2.50 10.29
N SER A 48 6.38 -1.87 10.62
CA SER A 48 5.30 -1.49 9.72
C SER A 48 5.00 -0.01 9.83
N PHE A 49 4.70 0.63 8.71
CA PHE A 49 4.29 2.02 8.65
C PHE A 49 3.03 2.15 7.79
N SER A 50 2.00 2.81 8.32
CA SER A 50 0.75 3.10 7.61
C SER A 50 0.51 4.60 7.63
N ILE A 51 0.13 5.19 6.50
CA ILE A 51 0.03 6.63 6.34
C ILE A 51 -1.34 7.13 6.82
N TYR A 52 -2.41 6.48 6.38
CA TYR A 52 -3.79 6.92 6.64
C TYR A 52 -4.61 5.88 7.40
N SER A 53 -5.65 6.34 8.09
CA SER A 53 -6.75 5.47 8.52
C SER A 53 -7.58 5.04 7.29
N TYR A 54 -7.98 3.76 7.24
CA TYR A 54 -8.84 3.24 6.16
C TYR A 54 -10.30 3.60 6.41
N ASP A 55 -10.61 4.89 6.31
CA ASP A 55 -11.95 5.45 6.48
C ASP A 55 -12.19 6.65 5.53
N GLY A 56 -13.37 7.25 5.60
CA GLY A 56 -13.70 8.47 4.89
C GLY A 56 -13.25 8.49 3.44
N LEU A 57 -12.64 9.61 3.04
CA LEU A 57 -12.25 9.86 1.65
C LEU A 57 -11.15 8.88 1.16
N ILE A 58 -10.19 8.48 1.99
CA ILE A 58 -9.15 7.50 1.59
C ILE A 58 -9.77 6.17 1.17
N LYS A 59 -10.75 5.68 1.91
CA LYS A 59 -11.45 4.44 1.59
C LYS A 59 -12.19 4.56 0.25
N GLU A 60 -12.85 5.69 0.02
CA GLU A 60 -13.56 5.96 -1.24
C GLU A 60 -12.59 6.01 -2.43
N LEU A 61 -11.48 6.72 -2.32
CA LEU A 61 -10.49 6.84 -3.39
C LEU A 61 -9.79 5.52 -3.70
N ILE A 62 -9.44 4.72 -2.69
CA ILE A 62 -8.90 3.37 -2.92
C ILE A 62 -9.94 2.50 -3.65
N TYR A 63 -11.22 2.62 -3.30
CA TYR A 63 -12.28 1.90 -4.00
C TYR A 63 -12.42 2.37 -5.46
N GLN A 64 -12.40 3.68 -5.70
CA GLN A 64 -12.48 4.23 -7.07
C GLN A 64 -11.29 3.77 -7.92
N PHE A 65 -10.08 3.86 -7.37
CA PHE A 65 -8.86 3.44 -8.07
C PHE A 65 -8.84 1.94 -8.36
N LYS A 66 -9.16 1.12 -7.36
CA LYS A 66 -9.05 -0.35 -7.42
C LYS A 66 -10.29 -1.02 -8.05
N GLY A 67 -11.48 -0.51 -7.75
CA GLY A 67 -12.76 -1.13 -8.12
C GLY A 67 -13.45 -0.49 -9.32
N LEU A 68 -13.32 0.82 -9.50
CA LEU A 68 -13.89 1.57 -10.62
C LEU A 68 -12.85 1.91 -11.70
N TYR A 69 -11.59 1.52 -11.48
CA TYR A 69 -10.47 1.64 -12.43
C TYR A 69 -10.10 3.09 -12.78
N ASP A 70 -10.33 4.02 -11.86
CA ASP A 70 -9.94 5.43 -12.04
C ASP A 70 -8.42 5.59 -11.87
N TYR A 71 -7.69 5.34 -12.96
CA TYR A 71 -6.22 5.32 -12.99
C TYR A 71 -5.59 6.66 -12.61
N GLU A 72 -6.28 7.78 -12.85
CA GLU A 72 -5.77 9.12 -12.55
C GLU A 72 -5.50 9.35 -11.06
N LEU A 73 -6.13 8.56 -10.19
CA LEU A 73 -5.99 8.67 -8.74
C LEU A 73 -4.66 8.11 -8.19
N LYS A 74 -3.84 7.44 -8.99
CA LYS A 74 -2.60 6.79 -8.51
C LYS A 74 -1.67 7.73 -7.75
N ASP A 75 -1.60 8.99 -8.16
CA ASP A 75 -0.64 9.97 -7.63
C ASP A 75 -1.10 10.59 -6.29
N VAL A 76 -2.41 10.59 -6.01
CA VAL A 76 -2.97 11.30 -4.84
C VAL A 76 -2.62 10.66 -3.50
N PHE A 77 -2.21 9.40 -3.48
CA PHE A 77 -2.02 8.65 -2.23
C PHE A 77 -0.72 8.96 -1.51
N LEU A 78 0.36 9.28 -2.23
CA LEU A 78 1.70 9.42 -1.66
C LEU A 78 2.30 10.82 -1.82
N GLU A 79 1.77 11.68 -2.67
CA GLU A 79 2.43 12.92 -3.08
C GLU A 79 2.83 13.84 -1.92
N TYR A 80 2.05 13.89 -0.84
CA TYR A 80 2.36 14.70 0.34
C TYR A 80 3.44 14.11 1.25
N PHE A 81 3.84 12.86 1.03
CA PHE A 81 4.81 12.14 1.87
C PHE A 81 6.01 11.60 1.09
N LEU A 82 6.17 11.96 -0.19
CA LEU A 82 7.21 11.41 -1.06
C LEU A 82 8.60 11.62 -0.46
N ASP A 83 8.97 12.84 -0.10
CA ASP A 83 10.30 13.17 0.42
C ASP A 83 10.61 12.38 1.71
N GLU A 84 9.63 12.29 2.63
CA GLU A 84 9.79 11.51 3.87
C GLU A 84 9.99 10.02 3.57
N LEU A 85 9.18 9.46 2.66
CA LEU A 85 9.25 8.05 2.30
C LEU A 85 10.53 7.72 1.55
N GLU A 86 10.98 8.57 0.64
CA GLU A 86 12.24 8.42 -0.08
C GLU A 86 13.41 8.36 0.90
N PHE A 87 13.50 9.34 1.82
CA PHE A 87 14.55 9.38 2.83
C PHE A 87 14.50 8.16 3.76
N LYS A 88 13.30 7.80 4.23
CA LYS A 88 13.10 6.70 5.19
C LYS A 88 13.48 5.33 4.63
N TYR A 89 13.26 5.10 3.34
CA TYR A 89 13.46 3.80 2.70
C TYR A 89 14.64 3.77 1.73
N ILE A 90 15.62 4.67 1.89
CA ILE A 90 16.86 4.63 1.11
C ILE A 90 17.49 3.24 1.17
N GLY A 91 17.81 2.67 0.01
CA GLY A 91 18.50 1.39 -0.13
C GLY A 91 17.62 0.15 0.06
N TYR A 92 16.30 0.32 0.26
CA TYR A 92 15.36 -0.79 0.20
C TYR A 92 14.97 -1.09 -1.25
N THR A 93 14.83 -2.37 -1.56
CA THR A 93 14.14 -2.82 -2.78
C THR A 93 12.66 -2.95 -2.46
N ILE A 94 11.82 -2.28 -3.23
CA ILE A 94 10.35 -2.38 -3.09
C ILE A 94 9.87 -3.65 -3.78
N THR A 95 8.99 -4.37 -3.11
CA THR A 95 8.19 -5.45 -3.66
C THR A 95 6.74 -5.30 -3.22
N PHE A 96 5.84 -5.83 -4.00
CA PHE A 96 4.40 -5.64 -3.86
C PHE A 96 3.76 -6.87 -3.23
N ALA A 97 2.77 -6.67 -2.36
CA ALA A 97 1.90 -7.74 -1.93
C ALA A 97 1.22 -8.37 -3.17
N PRO A 98 1.09 -9.70 -3.22
CA PRO A 98 0.57 -10.36 -4.41
C PRO A 98 -0.93 -10.11 -4.59
N SER A 99 -1.30 -9.57 -5.74
CA SER A 99 -2.69 -9.39 -6.18
C SER A 99 -3.17 -10.57 -7.02
N SER A 100 -4.47 -10.64 -7.29
CA SER A 100 -5.04 -11.59 -8.21
C SER A 100 -4.72 -11.20 -9.65
N LYS A 101 -4.16 -12.11 -10.44
CA LYS A 101 -3.93 -11.88 -11.88
C LYS A 101 -5.22 -11.57 -12.62
N GLU A 102 -6.33 -12.21 -12.24
CA GLU A 102 -7.63 -11.98 -12.84
C GLU A 102 -8.09 -10.54 -12.62
N ASP A 103 -7.93 -10.03 -11.38
CA ASP A 103 -8.30 -8.66 -11.05
C ASP A 103 -7.37 -7.64 -11.73
N ASP A 104 -6.05 -7.92 -11.78
CA ASP A 104 -5.08 -7.07 -12.48
C ASP A 104 -5.36 -7.04 -13.99
N ASN A 105 -5.71 -8.18 -14.61
CA ASN A 105 -6.06 -8.25 -16.02
C ASN A 105 -7.37 -7.49 -16.33
N LYS A 106 -8.39 -7.61 -15.47
CA LYS A 106 -9.64 -6.84 -15.62
C LYS A 106 -9.41 -5.34 -15.52
N ARG A 107 -8.49 -4.94 -14.65
CA ARG A 107 -8.14 -3.55 -14.39
C ARG A 107 -7.17 -2.97 -15.41
N GLY A 108 -6.34 -3.83 -16.02
CA GLY A 108 -5.26 -3.43 -16.93
C GLY A 108 -3.96 -3.01 -16.24
N TYR A 109 -3.94 -2.97 -14.89
CA TYR A 109 -2.76 -2.61 -14.10
C TYR A 109 -2.79 -3.26 -12.70
N ASN A 110 -1.63 -3.34 -12.06
CA ASN A 110 -1.52 -3.67 -10.65
C ASN A 110 -1.61 -2.40 -9.82
N HIS A 111 -2.68 -2.24 -9.05
CA HIS A 111 -2.95 -1.02 -8.30
C HIS A 111 -1.86 -0.67 -7.27
N VAL A 112 -1.25 -1.66 -6.61
CA VAL A 112 -0.16 -1.41 -5.65
C VAL A 112 1.11 -0.97 -6.38
N GLU A 113 1.45 -1.60 -7.51
CA GLU A 113 2.60 -1.20 -8.33
C GLU A 113 2.48 0.26 -8.78
N GLU A 114 1.30 0.67 -9.25
CA GLU A 114 1.05 2.03 -9.74
C GLU A 114 1.11 3.08 -8.63
N ILE A 115 0.52 2.83 -7.46
CA ILE A 115 0.61 3.76 -6.33
C ILE A 115 2.06 4.01 -5.92
N PHE A 116 2.87 2.96 -5.82
CA PHE A 116 4.26 3.06 -5.37
C PHE A 116 5.27 3.31 -6.50
N ALA A 117 4.79 3.50 -7.74
CA ALA A 117 5.66 3.80 -8.89
C ALA A 117 6.46 5.09 -8.72
N CYS A 118 5.90 6.08 -8.01
CA CYS A 118 6.53 7.39 -7.76
C CYS A 118 7.80 7.34 -6.90
N LEU A 119 7.98 6.34 -6.04
CA LEU A 119 9.19 6.20 -5.23
C LEU A 119 10.40 5.80 -6.10
N PRO A 120 11.61 6.37 -5.88
CA PRO A 120 12.78 6.12 -6.73
C PRO A 120 13.45 4.78 -6.50
N ASN A 121 13.03 4.04 -5.47
CA ASN A 121 13.58 2.75 -5.10
C ASN A 121 13.53 1.73 -6.25
N LYS A 122 14.51 0.81 -6.29
CA LYS A 122 14.43 -0.36 -7.18
C LYS A 122 13.16 -1.17 -6.87
N LYS A 123 12.36 -1.46 -7.88
CA LYS A 123 11.13 -2.23 -7.78
C LYS A 123 11.36 -3.61 -8.38
N VAL A 124 11.02 -4.67 -7.62
CA VAL A 124 11.18 -6.05 -8.06
C VAL A 124 9.96 -6.85 -7.64
N LYS A 125 9.30 -7.49 -8.58
CA LYS A 125 8.21 -8.42 -8.30
C LYS A 125 8.78 -9.71 -7.72
N LEU A 126 8.59 -9.94 -6.43
CA LEU A 126 9.07 -11.14 -5.72
C LEU A 126 7.98 -12.16 -5.46
N PHE A 127 6.70 -11.75 -5.53
CA PHE A 127 5.59 -12.62 -5.18
C PHE A 127 4.57 -12.76 -6.31
N LEU A 128 3.98 -13.94 -6.39
CA LEU A 128 2.83 -14.23 -7.22
C LEU A 128 1.74 -14.88 -6.37
N LYS A 129 0.48 -14.55 -6.62
CA LYS A 129 -0.63 -15.32 -6.11
C LYS A 129 -0.74 -16.59 -6.94
N LYS A 130 -0.74 -17.75 -6.30
CA LYS A 130 -1.01 -19.03 -6.99
C LYS A 130 -2.47 -19.03 -7.38
N ASP A 131 -2.74 -19.18 -8.67
CA ASP A 131 -4.10 -19.31 -9.15
C ASP A 131 -4.70 -20.57 -8.53
N SER A 132 -5.84 -20.43 -7.88
CA SER A 132 -6.59 -21.55 -7.33
C SER A 132 -7.29 -22.30 -8.47
N TYR A 133 -6.52 -23.13 -9.18
CA TYR A 133 -7.10 -24.19 -9.98
C TYR A 133 -7.68 -25.24 -9.01
N LYS A 134 -8.98 -25.16 -8.72
CA LYS A 134 -9.83 -25.95 -7.81
C LYS A 134 -10.30 -25.21 -6.57
N GLN A 135 -11.15 -24.21 -6.76
CA GLN A 135 -11.94 -23.62 -5.68
C GLN A 135 -13.31 -24.27 -5.48
N SER A 136 -13.51 -25.53 -5.85
CA SER A 136 -14.83 -26.19 -5.64
C SER A 136 -14.95 -27.00 -4.35
N GLU A 137 -13.92 -27.15 -3.52
CA GLU A 137 -13.99 -28.09 -2.37
C GLU A 137 -13.48 -27.63 -1.02
N ILE A 138 -13.05 -26.39 -0.81
CA ILE A 138 -12.58 -25.98 0.52
C ILE A 138 -13.43 -24.86 1.10
N LYS A 139 -14.53 -25.29 1.77
CA LYS A 139 -15.30 -24.48 2.72
C LYS A 139 -14.38 -23.86 3.77
N TYR A 140 -14.54 -22.56 3.97
CA TYR A 140 -14.20 -21.75 5.16
C TYR A 140 -13.69 -22.51 6.40
N LYS A 141 -12.38 -22.73 6.49
CA LYS A 141 -11.65 -22.88 7.76
C LYS A 141 -10.14 -22.79 7.52
N ASN A 142 -9.52 -21.81 8.15
CA ASN A 142 -8.08 -21.57 8.39
C ASN A 142 -7.46 -20.42 7.60
N ARG A 143 -7.42 -19.27 8.27
CA ARG A 143 -6.61 -18.09 7.87
C ARG A 143 -5.10 -18.37 7.86
N ASP A 144 -4.65 -19.48 8.41
CA ASP A 144 -3.24 -19.89 8.47
C ASP A 144 -2.67 -20.42 7.15
N LYS A 145 -3.52 -20.61 6.14
CA LYS A 145 -3.12 -21.14 4.82
C LYS A 145 -2.81 -20.07 3.75
N ILE A 146 -2.75 -18.79 4.08
CA ILE A 146 -2.44 -17.73 3.09
C ILE A 146 -1.06 -17.96 2.47
N ILE A 147 -0.10 -18.46 3.24
CA ILE A 147 1.25 -18.75 2.74
C ILE A 147 1.24 -19.78 1.61
N ASP A 148 0.31 -20.73 1.61
CA ASP A 148 0.20 -21.76 0.58
C ASP A 148 -0.28 -21.20 -0.76
N HIS A 149 -0.92 -20.02 -0.75
CA HIS A 149 -1.43 -19.32 -1.92
C HIS A 149 -0.46 -18.29 -2.50
N ILE A 150 0.72 -18.13 -1.92
CA ILE A 150 1.76 -17.20 -2.39
C ILE A 150 2.95 -18.00 -2.89
N ALA A 151 3.43 -17.67 -4.08
CA ALA A 151 4.68 -18.17 -4.62
C ALA A 151 5.74 -17.08 -4.61
N LEU A 152 6.98 -17.46 -4.27
CA LEU A 152 8.14 -16.61 -4.32
C LEU A 152 8.90 -16.84 -5.64
N ILE A 153 9.25 -15.76 -6.34
CA ILE A 153 10.05 -15.79 -7.57
C ILE A 153 11.52 -15.75 -7.16
N LYS A 154 12.13 -16.92 -6.98
CA LYS A 154 13.48 -17.06 -6.41
C LYS A 154 14.57 -16.40 -7.26
N GLU A 155 14.42 -16.42 -8.57
CA GLU A 155 15.39 -15.86 -9.53
C GLU A 155 15.55 -14.34 -9.30
N ASN A 156 14.50 -13.67 -8.85
CA ASN A 156 14.48 -12.24 -8.63
C ASN A 156 15.12 -11.79 -7.32
N ILE A 157 15.44 -12.70 -6.40
CA ILE A 157 15.98 -12.38 -5.06
C ILE A 157 17.48 -12.05 -5.10
N LYS A 158 18.20 -12.51 -6.10
CA LYS A 158 19.67 -12.43 -6.15
C LYS A 158 20.18 -11.01 -5.92
N GLY A 159 21.03 -10.85 -4.91
CA GLY A 159 21.65 -9.58 -4.55
C GLY A 159 20.78 -8.61 -3.72
N ILE A 160 19.54 -8.98 -3.39
CA ILE A 160 18.68 -8.17 -2.54
C ILE A 160 18.99 -8.46 -1.07
N LYS A 161 19.22 -7.40 -0.29
CA LYS A 161 19.52 -7.48 1.15
C LYS A 161 18.42 -6.87 2.02
N ARG A 162 17.77 -5.83 1.54
CA ARG A 162 16.76 -5.03 2.26
C ARG A 162 15.50 -4.95 1.42
N VAL A 163 14.37 -5.35 1.98
CA VAL A 163 13.09 -5.43 1.27
C VAL A 163 12.02 -4.60 1.98
N LEU A 164 11.39 -3.72 1.23
CA LEU A 164 10.17 -3.04 1.63
C LEU A 164 8.99 -3.72 0.92
N ILE A 165 8.14 -4.41 1.67
CA ILE A 165 6.91 -5.00 1.15
C ILE A 165 5.82 -3.94 1.26
N VAL A 166 5.19 -3.59 0.14
CA VAL A 166 4.14 -2.57 0.10
C VAL A 166 2.77 -3.16 -0.23
N ASP A 167 1.72 -2.53 0.32
CA ASP A 167 0.32 -2.89 0.07
C ASP A 167 -0.59 -1.65 0.15
N ASP A 168 -1.82 -1.74 -0.33
CA ASP A 168 -2.80 -0.64 -0.24
C ASP A 168 -3.41 -0.53 1.16
N VAL A 169 -3.93 -1.61 1.73
CA VAL A 169 -4.67 -1.60 3.01
C VAL A 169 -4.16 -2.66 3.97
N LEU A 170 -3.68 -2.23 5.12
CA LEU A 170 -3.37 -3.13 6.23
C LEU A 170 -4.66 -3.50 6.99
N THR A 171 -5.05 -4.75 6.88
CA THR A 171 -6.12 -5.36 7.70
C THR A 171 -5.49 -6.22 8.79
N SER A 172 -5.51 -7.54 8.67
CA SER A 172 -4.84 -8.47 9.60
C SER A 172 -3.33 -8.58 9.37
N GLY A 173 -2.81 -8.06 8.26
CA GLY A 173 -1.42 -8.21 7.85
C GLY A 173 -1.00 -9.64 7.47
N SER A 174 -1.97 -10.56 7.29
CA SER A 174 -1.68 -11.96 7.00
C SER A 174 -0.89 -12.15 5.71
N THR A 175 -1.22 -11.42 4.65
CA THR A 175 -0.48 -11.42 3.37
C THR A 175 0.96 -10.96 3.56
N LEU A 176 1.16 -9.83 4.25
CA LEU A 176 2.49 -9.27 4.51
C LEU A 176 3.35 -10.23 5.35
N LYS A 177 2.76 -10.85 6.39
CA LYS A 177 3.43 -11.88 7.21
C LYS A 177 3.84 -13.09 6.39
N ALA A 178 2.97 -13.57 5.51
CA ALA A 178 3.27 -14.71 4.64
C ALA A 178 4.41 -14.39 3.67
N CYS A 179 4.38 -13.21 3.03
CA CYS A 179 5.47 -12.72 2.17
C CYS A 179 6.80 -12.63 2.91
N ALA A 180 6.81 -12.04 4.11
CA ALA A 180 8.01 -11.93 4.92
C ALA A 180 8.57 -13.30 5.33
N SER A 181 7.70 -14.25 5.69
CA SER A 181 8.11 -15.61 6.02
C SER A 181 8.82 -16.32 4.87
N LEU A 182 8.37 -16.10 3.62
CA LEU A 182 9.02 -16.62 2.43
C LEU A 182 10.41 -16.01 2.23
N LEU A 183 10.56 -14.69 2.42
CA LEU A 183 11.84 -14.00 2.32
C LEU A 183 12.83 -14.42 3.42
N TYR A 184 12.36 -14.63 4.66
CA TYR A 184 13.20 -15.14 5.75
C TYR A 184 13.78 -16.52 5.44
N LYS A 185 13.01 -17.41 4.80
CA LYS A 185 13.48 -18.74 4.38
C LYS A 185 14.62 -18.66 3.35
N GLU A 186 14.65 -17.59 2.53
CA GLU A 186 15.72 -17.32 1.56
C GLU A 186 16.84 -16.43 2.16
N GLY A 187 16.84 -16.20 3.47
CA GLY A 187 17.92 -15.51 4.20
C GLY A 187 17.84 -13.98 4.19
N ILE A 188 16.80 -13.37 3.66
CA ILE A 188 16.58 -11.92 3.73
C ILE A 188 16.02 -11.59 5.11
N LYS A 189 16.78 -10.81 5.91
CA LYS A 189 16.45 -10.49 7.30
C LYS A 189 15.99 -9.05 7.51
N ASP A 190 16.41 -8.10 6.68
CA ASP A 190 16.00 -6.70 6.78
C ASP A 190 14.75 -6.47 5.93
N ILE A 191 13.59 -6.62 6.57
CA ILE A 191 12.27 -6.49 5.95
C ILE A 191 11.48 -5.42 6.71
N GLN A 192 10.79 -4.56 5.97
CA GLN A 192 9.81 -3.61 6.50
C GLN A 192 8.52 -3.65 5.67
N PHE A 193 7.44 -3.14 6.26
CA PHE A 193 6.15 -3.01 5.61
C PHE A 193 5.78 -1.53 5.48
N LEU A 194 5.19 -1.17 4.34
CA LEU A 194 4.57 0.13 4.11
C LEU A 194 3.19 -0.07 3.48
N THR A 195 2.18 0.55 4.05
CA THR A 195 0.82 0.53 3.51
C THR A 195 0.26 1.93 3.39
N ILE A 196 -0.57 2.17 2.39
CA ILE A 196 -1.26 3.44 2.23
C ILE A 196 -2.15 3.69 3.44
N SER A 197 -2.97 2.69 3.80
CA SER A 197 -3.90 2.82 4.91
C SER A 197 -3.96 1.59 5.79
N LYS A 198 -4.56 1.78 6.96
CA LYS A 198 -4.78 0.72 7.96
C LYS A 198 -6.20 0.79 8.48
N VAL A 199 -6.84 -0.35 8.62
CA VAL A 199 -8.10 -0.45 9.36
C VAL A 199 -7.83 -0.20 10.85
N VAL A 200 -8.38 0.89 11.37
CA VAL A 200 -8.33 1.22 12.80
C VAL A 200 -9.60 0.65 13.44
N GLU A 201 -9.44 -0.26 14.39
CA GLU A 201 -10.57 -0.74 15.19
C GLU A 201 -11.06 0.42 16.08
N ASN A 202 -12.23 0.97 15.78
CA ASN A 202 -12.90 1.88 16.69
C ASN A 202 -13.33 1.09 17.92
N ASN A 203 -12.65 1.23 19.03
CA ASN A 203 -13.12 0.82 20.35
C ASN A 203 -14.34 1.65 20.74
N ARG A 204 -15.48 1.42 20.08
CA ARG A 204 -16.79 1.90 20.52
C ARG A 204 -17.35 0.93 21.57
N ASN A 205 -16.69 0.77 22.68
CA ASN A 205 -17.26 0.13 23.87
C ASN A 205 -16.60 0.72 25.10
N ASN A 206 -17.00 1.93 25.50
CA ASN A 206 -16.93 2.42 26.87
C ASN A 206 -17.81 3.69 26.97
N VAL A 207 -19.10 3.55 26.66
CA VAL A 207 -20.11 4.37 27.35
C VAL A 207 -20.80 3.39 28.28
N VAL A 208 -20.28 3.28 29.47
CA VAL A 208 -21.00 2.72 30.61
C VAL A 208 -21.92 3.85 31.06
N ASP A 209 -23.21 3.68 30.80
CA ASP A 209 -24.25 4.49 31.43
C ASP A 209 -24.11 4.33 32.94
N ASN A 210 -23.88 5.45 33.61
CA ASN A 210 -24.16 5.65 35.04
C ASN A 210 -25.27 6.69 35.18
#